data_a8ebd9cc6aa2e2406047a3a88a0f0cd4
#
_entry.id   a8ebd9cc6aa2e2406047a3a88a0f0cd4
#
_cell.length_a   1.000
_cell.length_b   1.000
_cell.length_c   1.000
_cell.angle_alpha   90.00
_cell.angle_beta   90.00
_cell.angle_gamma   90.00
#
_symmetry.space_group_name_H-M   'P 1'
#
loop_
_entity.id
_entity.type
_entity.pdbx_description
1 polymer ?
#
loop_
_entity_poly.entity_id
_entity_poly.type
_entity_poly.pdbx_seq_one_letter_code
_entity_poly.pdbx_strand_id
1 'polypeptide(L)'
;MEYKKTLNMPKSGFPMRAGLPAREPEMLKHWEELDLYNELLKKNEGKPLFSLHDGPPFSNGALHMGHALNKSLKDFITRMYAMRGYYTPYIPGWDNHGMPIESAIIKQNKLNHKAMSVSEFRSACHEFADHYIDVQRDGFKRMGVVGDWEHPYKTMDPGFEAQEVRVFGRMYQNGHIYKGLKPVYWCPHDETALAEAEIEYKDDPCTTVYVKFPMHDDQGKLGHLDHSKLYFVIWTTTVWTLPGNLAIALHPDESYAVVKAPNGEMYIM
;
A
#
# COMPACT_ATOMS: atom_id res chain seq x y z
N MET A 1 -60.68 -5.86 -28.81
CA MET A 1 -60.16 -4.48 -28.77
C MET A 1 -58.63 -4.55 -28.80
N GLU A 2 -57.99 -3.90 -29.75
CA GLU A 2 -56.53 -3.93 -29.89
C GLU A 2 -55.91 -2.84 -29.06
N TYR A 3 -55.62 -3.11 -27.79
CA TYR A 3 -55.12 -2.13 -26.81
C TYR A 3 -53.77 -1.49 -27.18
N LYS A 4 -53.00 -2.10 -28.11
CA LYS A 4 -51.72 -1.52 -28.58
C LYS A 4 -51.85 -0.12 -29.15
N LYS A 5 -53.00 0.23 -29.71
CA LYS A 5 -53.27 1.57 -30.30
C LYS A 5 -53.65 2.64 -29.27
N THR A 6 -53.90 2.23 -28.02
CA THR A 6 -54.26 3.16 -26.93
C THR A 6 -53.10 3.50 -26.01
N LEU A 7 -51.92 2.88 -26.23
CA LEU A 7 -50.75 3.13 -25.41
C LEU A 7 -50.06 4.41 -25.85
N ASN A 8 -49.95 5.38 -24.97
CA ASN A 8 -49.12 6.58 -25.15
C ASN A 8 -47.65 6.24 -24.88
N MET A 9 -47.01 5.58 -25.84
CA MET A 9 -45.58 5.32 -25.75
C MET A 9 -44.81 6.60 -26.09
N PRO A 10 -43.80 7.00 -25.28
CA PRO A 10 -42.95 8.14 -25.61
C PRO A 10 -42.22 7.86 -26.92
N LYS A 11 -42.36 8.80 -27.87
CA LYS A 11 -41.55 8.78 -29.11
C LYS A 11 -40.25 9.52 -28.83
N SER A 12 -39.19 8.79 -28.55
CA SER A 12 -37.88 9.34 -28.27
C SER A 12 -36.88 8.85 -29.31
N GLY A 13 -35.93 9.70 -29.70
CA GLY A 13 -34.76 9.28 -30.49
C GLY A 13 -33.73 8.43 -29.71
N PHE A 14 -33.92 8.27 -28.41
CA PHE A 14 -33.08 7.40 -27.62
C PHE A 14 -33.38 5.93 -27.93
N PRO A 15 -32.35 5.11 -28.21
CA PRO A 15 -32.55 3.70 -28.47
C PRO A 15 -33.07 2.98 -27.21
N MET A 16 -34.03 2.08 -27.40
CA MET A 16 -34.66 1.30 -26.32
C MET A 16 -33.67 0.37 -25.59
N ARG A 17 -32.59 -0.02 -26.24
CA ARG A 17 -31.50 -0.81 -25.66
C ARG A 17 -30.26 0.06 -25.56
N ALA A 18 -29.61 0.05 -24.40
CA ALA A 18 -28.37 0.80 -24.18
C ALA A 18 -27.25 0.35 -25.14
N GLY A 19 -27.06 -0.97 -25.31
CA GLY A 19 -26.07 -1.54 -26.22
C GLY A 19 -24.64 -0.99 -25.98
N LEU A 20 -24.30 -0.66 -24.72
CA LEU A 20 -23.07 0.03 -24.36
C LEU A 20 -21.80 -0.62 -24.90
N PRO A 21 -21.62 -1.96 -24.85
CA PRO A 21 -20.42 -2.59 -25.38
C PRO A 21 -20.10 -2.26 -26.84
N ALA A 22 -21.14 -2.08 -27.64
CA ALA A 22 -20.98 -1.71 -29.07
C ALA A 22 -20.87 -0.19 -29.29
N ARG A 23 -21.57 0.62 -28.49
CA ARG A 23 -21.64 2.07 -28.66
C ARG A 23 -20.47 2.82 -28.02
N GLU A 24 -19.97 2.37 -26.90
CA GLU A 24 -18.88 3.06 -26.20
C GLU A 24 -17.61 3.20 -27.07
N PRO A 25 -17.13 2.18 -27.82
CA PRO A 25 -15.99 2.34 -28.68
C PRO A 25 -16.18 3.46 -29.74
N GLU A 26 -17.39 3.60 -30.30
CA GLU A 26 -17.73 4.67 -31.25
C GLU A 26 -17.72 6.04 -30.57
N MET A 27 -18.21 6.12 -29.34
CA MET A 27 -18.18 7.36 -28.54
C MET A 27 -16.75 7.77 -28.22
N LEU A 28 -15.90 6.81 -27.80
CA LEU A 28 -14.50 7.07 -27.48
C LEU A 28 -13.72 7.55 -28.71
N LYS A 29 -13.94 6.92 -29.86
CA LYS A 29 -13.35 7.36 -31.13
C LYS A 29 -13.77 8.80 -31.47
N HIS A 30 -15.05 9.14 -31.31
CA HIS A 30 -15.52 10.49 -31.52
C HIS A 30 -14.88 11.50 -30.55
N TRP A 31 -14.68 11.14 -29.27
CA TRP A 31 -13.99 12.00 -28.31
C TRP A 31 -12.51 12.21 -28.64
N GLU A 32 -11.86 11.20 -29.19
CA GLU A 32 -10.49 11.29 -29.68
C GLU A 32 -10.39 12.20 -30.93
N GLU A 33 -11.31 12.05 -31.90
CA GLU A 33 -11.39 12.93 -33.09
C GLU A 33 -11.65 14.39 -32.72
N LEU A 34 -12.36 14.65 -31.61
CA LEU A 34 -12.62 15.99 -31.08
C LEU A 34 -11.46 16.54 -30.23
N ASP A 35 -10.47 15.74 -29.90
CA ASP A 35 -9.46 16.08 -28.91
C ASP A 35 -10.10 16.61 -27.59
N LEU A 36 -11.05 15.84 -27.08
CA LEU A 36 -11.99 16.27 -26.02
C LEU A 36 -11.28 16.85 -24.79
N TYR A 37 -10.16 16.26 -24.37
CA TYR A 37 -9.42 16.74 -23.20
C TYR A 37 -8.89 18.16 -23.41
N ASN A 38 -8.19 18.40 -24.51
CA ASN A 38 -7.59 19.70 -24.80
C ASN A 38 -8.67 20.76 -25.10
N GLU A 39 -9.77 20.40 -25.77
CA GLU A 39 -10.89 21.32 -26.00
C GLU A 39 -11.59 21.72 -24.69
N LEU A 40 -11.71 20.81 -23.69
CA LEU A 40 -12.23 21.14 -22.37
C LEU A 40 -11.30 22.10 -21.61
N LEU A 41 -9.99 21.89 -21.68
CA LEU A 41 -9.00 22.78 -21.08
C LEU A 41 -9.04 24.16 -21.72
N LYS A 42 -9.03 24.22 -23.04
CA LYS A 42 -9.08 25.46 -23.82
C LYS A 42 -10.36 26.25 -23.54
N LYS A 43 -11.53 25.59 -23.48
CA LYS A 43 -12.80 26.21 -23.13
C LYS A 43 -12.78 26.89 -21.77
N ASN A 44 -12.06 26.32 -20.81
CA ASN A 44 -11.98 26.80 -19.43
C ASN A 44 -10.66 27.54 -19.13
N GLU A 45 -9.88 27.88 -20.12
CA GLU A 45 -8.65 28.65 -19.97
C GLU A 45 -8.92 29.99 -19.26
N GLY A 46 -8.07 30.36 -18.32
CA GLY A 46 -8.23 31.58 -17.52
C GLY A 46 -9.33 31.52 -16.44
N LYS A 47 -10.04 30.39 -16.28
CA LYS A 47 -10.99 30.17 -15.20
C LYS A 47 -10.28 29.70 -13.93
N PRO A 48 -10.96 29.73 -12.76
CA PRO A 48 -10.37 29.22 -11.52
C PRO A 48 -9.87 27.78 -11.68
N LEU A 49 -8.65 27.53 -11.19
CA LEU A 49 -8.03 26.20 -11.25
C LEU A 49 -8.69 25.25 -10.24
N PHE A 50 -9.04 24.07 -10.70
CA PHE A 50 -9.29 22.90 -9.86
C PHE A 50 -8.34 21.77 -10.27
N SER A 51 -7.39 21.45 -9.45
CA SER A 51 -6.41 20.36 -9.69
C SER A 51 -6.71 19.20 -8.77
N LEU A 52 -6.93 18.03 -9.35
CA LEU A 52 -7.04 16.76 -8.64
C LEU A 52 -5.76 15.96 -8.87
N HIS A 53 -4.97 15.78 -7.82
CA HIS A 53 -3.79 14.94 -7.90
C HIS A 53 -4.17 13.47 -8.02
N ASP A 54 -3.57 12.77 -8.97
CA ASP A 54 -3.77 11.34 -9.13
C ASP A 54 -2.92 10.56 -8.13
N GLY A 55 -3.57 9.79 -7.21
CA GLY A 55 -2.89 8.74 -6.48
C GLY A 55 -2.59 7.61 -7.47
N PRO A 56 -1.31 7.39 -7.82
CA PRO A 56 -0.96 6.55 -8.95
C PRO A 56 -1.11 5.07 -8.62
N PRO A 57 -1.63 4.23 -9.54
CA PRO A 57 -1.59 2.80 -9.38
C PRO A 57 -0.17 2.25 -9.58
N PHE A 58 0.09 1.07 -9.00
CA PHE A 58 1.27 0.29 -9.34
C PHE A 58 1.17 -0.27 -10.76
N SER A 59 2.26 -0.20 -11.52
CA SER A 59 2.36 -0.80 -12.86
C SER A 59 2.80 -2.27 -12.79
N ASN A 60 2.05 -3.10 -12.05
CA ASN A 60 2.42 -4.47 -11.71
C ASN A 60 1.46 -5.55 -12.25
N GLY A 61 0.47 -5.16 -13.05
CA GLY A 61 -0.55 -6.07 -13.58
C GLY A 61 -1.66 -5.35 -14.33
N ALA A 62 -2.60 -6.12 -14.86
CA ALA A 62 -3.80 -5.60 -15.51
C ALA A 62 -4.73 -4.90 -14.51
N LEU A 63 -5.70 -4.15 -15.04
CA LEU A 63 -6.69 -3.46 -14.23
C LEU A 63 -7.58 -4.44 -13.46
N HIS A 64 -7.93 -4.05 -12.26
CA HIS A 64 -8.95 -4.72 -11.42
C HIS A 64 -10.06 -3.73 -11.02
N MET A 65 -11.13 -4.20 -10.39
CA MET A 65 -12.28 -3.38 -10.03
C MET A 65 -11.92 -2.18 -9.13
N GLY A 66 -10.89 -2.30 -8.29
CA GLY A 66 -10.40 -1.17 -7.49
C GLY A 66 -9.84 -0.04 -8.34
N HIS A 67 -9.10 -0.36 -9.39
CA HIS A 67 -8.63 0.62 -10.38
C HIS A 67 -9.80 1.30 -11.10
N ALA A 68 -10.78 0.51 -11.55
CA ALA A 68 -11.96 1.03 -12.22
C ALA A 68 -12.75 2.00 -11.33
N LEU A 69 -13.01 1.62 -10.08
CA LEU A 69 -13.70 2.46 -9.11
C LEU A 69 -12.94 3.77 -8.86
N ASN A 70 -11.64 3.68 -8.56
CA ASN A 70 -10.80 4.84 -8.25
C ASN A 70 -10.78 5.85 -9.40
N LYS A 71 -10.47 5.40 -10.62
CA LYS A 71 -10.35 6.29 -11.79
C LYS A 71 -11.72 6.85 -12.23
N SER A 72 -12.79 6.06 -12.15
CA SER A 72 -14.14 6.57 -12.48
C SER A 72 -14.59 7.66 -11.50
N LEU A 73 -14.34 7.50 -10.20
CA LEU A 73 -14.67 8.53 -9.22
C LEU A 73 -13.89 9.83 -9.44
N LYS A 74 -12.61 9.73 -9.77
CA LYS A 74 -11.78 10.90 -10.12
C LYS A 74 -12.29 11.58 -11.39
N ASP A 75 -12.61 10.81 -12.42
CA ASP A 75 -13.17 11.32 -13.67
C ASP A 75 -14.51 12.04 -13.46
N PHE A 76 -15.39 11.52 -12.61
CA PHE A 76 -16.64 12.20 -12.26
C PHE A 76 -16.39 13.56 -11.62
N ILE A 77 -15.42 13.67 -10.74
CA ILE A 77 -15.07 14.92 -10.05
C ILE A 77 -14.49 15.91 -11.06
N THR A 78 -13.50 15.53 -11.85
CA THR A 78 -12.87 16.42 -12.82
C THR A 78 -13.84 16.91 -13.88
N ARG A 79 -14.69 16.04 -14.42
CA ARG A 79 -15.75 16.41 -15.37
C ARG A 79 -16.78 17.34 -14.74
N MET A 80 -17.19 17.06 -13.50
CA MET A 80 -18.15 17.93 -12.80
C MET A 80 -17.60 19.36 -12.68
N TYR A 81 -16.34 19.50 -12.23
CA TYR A 81 -15.74 20.83 -12.10
C TYR A 81 -15.51 21.49 -13.46
N ALA A 82 -15.10 20.74 -14.50
CA ALA A 82 -15.00 21.27 -15.86
C ALA A 82 -16.35 21.82 -16.38
N MET A 83 -17.45 21.08 -16.18
CA MET A 83 -18.80 21.52 -16.53
C MET A 83 -19.27 22.75 -15.73
N ARG A 84 -18.76 22.94 -14.51
CA ARG A 84 -19.00 24.12 -13.67
C ARG A 84 -18.12 25.32 -14.06
N GLY A 85 -17.28 25.20 -15.07
CA GLY A 85 -16.45 26.28 -15.59
C GLY A 85 -15.13 26.45 -14.85
N TYR A 86 -14.57 25.40 -14.27
CA TYR A 86 -13.22 25.40 -13.72
C TYR A 86 -12.22 24.89 -14.78
N TYR A 87 -11.00 25.41 -14.74
CA TYR A 87 -9.87 24.85 -15.46
C TYR A 87 -9.38 23.60 -14.69
N THR A 88 -9.53 22.41 -15.28
CA THR A 88 -9.35 21.14 -14.59
C THR A 88 -8.31 20.25 -15.29
N PRO A 89 -7.01 20.59 -15.26
CA PRO A 89 -6.00 19.70 -15.77
C PRO A 89 -5.94 18.43 -14.92
N TYR A 90 -6.01 17.27 -15.55
CA TYR A 90 -5.85 15.98 -14.91
C TYR A 90 -4.72 15.22 -15.59
N ILE A 91 -3.62 15.04 -14.85
CA ILE A 91 -2.43 14.33 -15.30
C ILE A 91 -2.41 12.99 -14.54
N PRO A 92 -2.68 11.87 -15.24
CA PRO A 92 -2.58 10.55 -14.62
C PRO A 92 -1.13 10.20 -14.32
N GLY A 93 -0.90 9.28 -13.39
CA GLY A 93 0.43 8.83 -13.05
C GLY A 93 0.51 7.35 -12.73
N TRP A 94 1.74 6.85 -12.60
CA TRP A 94 2.05 5.48 -12.18
C TRP A 94 3.15 5.44 -11.14
N ASP A 95 2.97 4.55 -10.14
CA ASP A 95 4.00 4.18 -9.18
C ASP A 95 4.72 2.92 -9.70
N ASN A 96 6.03 3.06 -9.96
CA ASN A 96 6.77 2.09 -10.76
C ASN A 96 7.87 1.37 -9.99
N HIS A 97 8.04 1.63 -8.70
CA HIS A 97 9.14 1.10 -7.91
C HIS A 97 8.70 0.15 -6.81
N GLY A 98 9.70 -0.57 -6.27
CA GLY A 98 9.61 -1.35 -5.06
C GLY A 98 9.00 -2.73 -5.22
N MET A 99 8.71 -3.32 -4.08
CA MET A 99 8.27 -4.70 -3.93
C MET A 99 7.07 -5.09 -4.80
N PRO A 100 6.05 -4.24 -5.03
CA PRO A 100 4.92 -4.59 -5.90
C PRO A 100 5.32 -4.95 -7.33
N ILE A 101 6.35 -4.28 -7.88
CA ILE A 101 6.87 -4.57 -9.22
C ILE A 101 7.81 -5.77 -9.18
N GLU A 102 8.77 -5.78 -8.24
CA GLU A 102 9.77 -6.83 -8.09
C GLU A 102 9.14 -8.20 -7.87
N SER A 103 8.21 -8.30 -6.93
CA SER A 103 7.50 -9.56 -6.64
C SER A 103 6.63 -10.02 -7.81
N ALA A 104 6.02 -9.08 -8.54
CA ALA A 104 5.19 -9.40 -9.70
C ALA A 104 6.03 -9.99 -10.84
N ILE A 105 7.15 -9.38 -11.19
CA ILE A 105 8.02 -9.87 -12.28
C ILE A 105 8.67 -11.20 -11.91
N ILE A 106 9.14 -11.38 -10.67
CA ILE A 106 9.71 -12.64 -10.19
C ILE A 106 8.67 -13.77 -10.34
N LYS A 107 7.46 -13.53 -9.88
CA LYS A 107 6.38 -14.52 -9.91
C LYS A 107 5.90 -14.85 -11.33
N GLN A 108 5.67 -13.84 -12.16
CA GLN A 108 5.11 -14.01 -13.50
C GLN A 108 6.14 -14.59 -14.48
N ASN A 109 7.38 -14.10 -14.43
CA ASN A 109 8.44 -14.52 -15.34
C ASN A 109 9.31 -15.65 -14.76
N LYS A 110 9.02 -16.10 -13.52
CA LYS A 110 9.82 -17.12 -12.81
C LYS A 110 11.32 -16.76 -12.76
N LEU A 111 11.61 -15.46 -12.60
CA LEU A 111 12.98 -14.96 -12.56
C LEU A 111 13.71 -15.41 -11.30
N ASN A 112 14.95 -15.86 -11.50
CA ASN A 112 15.88 -16.03 -10.37
C ASN A 112 16.72 -14.75 -10.23
N HIS A 113 16.16 -13.74 -9.54
CA HIS A 113 16.81 -12.45 -9.32
C HIS A 113 18.15 -12.56 -8.58
N LYS A 114 18.35 -13.61 -7.75
CA LYS A 114 19.61 -13.86 -7.04
C LYS A 114 20.76 -14.28 -7.96
N ALA A 115 20.46 -14.74 -9.18
CA ALA A 115 21.44 -15.09 -10.19
C ALA A 115 21.73 -13.95 -11.19
N MET A 116 21.06 -12.81 -11.04
CA MET A 116 21.23 -11.65 -11.91
C MET A 116 22.04 -10.55 -11.22
N SER A 117 22.68 -9.69 -12.00
CA SER A 117 23.21 -8.43 -11.46
C SER A 117 22.08 -7.48 -11.09
N VAL A 118 22.32 -6.58 -10.15
CA VAL A 118 21.34 -5.55 -9.75
C VAL A 118 20.87 -4.71 -10.94
N SER A 119 21.78 -4.38 -11.85
CA SER A 119 21.46 -3.58 -13.04
C SER A 119 20.53 -4.33 -13.99
N GLU A 120 20.79 -5.60 -14.27
CA GLU A 120 19.93 -6.44 -15.11
C GLU A 120 18.53 -6.60 -14.51
N PHE A 121 18.47 -6.83 -13.20
CA PHE A 121 17.17 -6.96 -12.52
C PHE A 121 16.38 -5.64 -12.55
N ARG A 122 17.04 -4.50 -12.30
CA ARG A 122 16.40 -3.18 -12.41
C ARG A 122 15.88 -2.89 -13.80
N SER A 123 16.66 -3.22 -14.84
CA SER A 123 16.22 -3.06 -16.23
C SER A 123 15.00 -3.91 -16.54
N ALA A 124 15.00 -5.18 -16.09
CA ALA A 124 13.83 -6.05 -16.25
C ALA A 124 12.58 -5.52 -15.53
N CYS A 125 12.73 -4.97 -14.32
CA CYS A 125 11.63 -4.33 -13.59
C CYS A 125 11.10 -3.09 -14.33
N HIS A 126 11.98 -2.27 -14.90
CA HIS A 126 11.60 -1.09 -15.69
C HIS A 126 10.80 -1.47 -16.93
N GLU A 127 11.28 -2.43 -17.71
CA GLU A 127 10.58 -2.92 -18.92
C GLU A 127 9.21 -3.52 -18.57
N PHE A 128 9.14 -4.27 -17.46
CA PHE A 128 7.90 -4.83 -16.94
C PHE A 128 6.91 -3.74 -16.56
N ALA A 129 7.37 -2.72 -15.84
CA ALA A 129 6.53 -1.59 -15.43
C ALA A 129 6.01 -0.80 -16.63
N ASP A 130 6.86 -0.50 -17.62
CA ASP A 130 6.46 0.19 -18.85
C ASP A 130 5.39 -0.58 -19.63
N HIS A 131 5.54 -1.89 -19.78
CA HIS A 131 4.53 -2.74 -20.39
C HIS A 131 3.16 -2.60 -19.71
N TYR A 132 3.12 -2.65 -18.39
CA TYR A 132 1.86 -2.54 -17.67
C TYR A 132 1.29 -1.12 -17.61
N ILE A 133 2.11 -0.08 -17.75
CA ILE A 133 1.63 1.28 -17.98
C ILE A 133 0.77 1.32 -19.25
N ASP A 134 1.24 0.76 -20.34
CA ASP A 134 0.51 0.74 -21.60
C ASP A 134 -0.80 -0.05 -21.49
N VAL A 135 -0.74 -1.26 -20.92
CA VAL A 135 -1.92 -2.09 -20.68
C VAL A 135 -2.97 -1.37 -19.83
N GLN A 136 -2.54 -0.70 -18.77
CA GLN A 136 -3.44 0.04 -17.87
C GLN A 136 -3.96 1.31 -18.52
N ARG A 137 -3.14 2.06 -19.26
CA ARG A 137 -3.53 3.25 -20.02
C ARG A 137 -4.66 2.93 -21.00
N ASP A 138 -4.50 1.89 -21.79
CA ASP A 138 -5.53 1.44 -22.74
C ASP A 138 -6.82 1.06 -22.02
N GLY A 139 -6.73 0.38 -20.89
CA GLY A 139 -7.87 0.04 -20.07
C GLY A 139 -8.60 1.26 -19.51
N PHE A 140 -7.88 2.26 -19.00
CA PHE A 140 -8.47 3.51 -18.50
C PHE A 140 -9.08 4.34 -19.65
N LYS A 141 -8.41 4.45 -20.78
CA LYS A 141 -8.97 5.07 -21.99
C LYS A 141 -10.26 4.34 -22.43
N ARG A 142 -10.25 2.99 -22.40
CA ARG A 142 -11.45 2.19 -22.71
C ARG A 142 -12.63 2.44 -21.75
N MET A 143 -12.35 2.75 -20.49
CA MET A 143 -13.39 3.15 -19.52
C MET A 143 -13.89 4.59 -19.73
N GLY A 144 -13.29 5.34 -20.64
CA GLY A 144 -13.66 6.71 -20.95
C GLY A 144 -13.14 7.76 -19.99
N VAL A 145 -12.11 7.44 -19.20
CA VAL A 145 -11.47 8.42 -18.31
C VAL A 145 -10.75 9.48 -19.12
N VAL A 146 -11.05 10.74 -18.87
CA VAL A 146 -10.48 11.90 -19.60
C VAL A 146 -9.30 12.49 -18.82
N GLY A 147 -8.17 12.65 -19.47
CA GLY A 147 -6.94 13.18 -18.88
C GLY A 147 -5.80 13.25 -19.91
N ASP A 148 -4.66 13.78 -19.50
CA ASP A 148 -3.44 13.82 -20.32
C ASP A 148 -2.75 12.44 -20.32
N TRP A 149 -3.23 11.56 -21.18
CA TRP A 149 -2.69 10.21 -21.32
C TRP A 149 -1.37 10.17 -22.10
N GLU A 150 -1.04 11.25 -22.81
CA GLU A 150 0.19 11.35 -23.59
C GLU A 150 1.39 11.82 -22.75
N HIS A 151 1.13 12.60 -21.69
CA HIS A 151 2.16 13.12 -20.80
C HIS A 151 1.90 12.76 -19.34
N PRO A 152 1.74 11.48 -19.00
CA PRO A 152 1.56 11.04 -17.62
C PRO A 152 2.83 11.29 -16.82
N TYR A 153 2.75 11.34 -15.49
CA TYR A 153 3.95 11.23 -14.67
C TYR A 153 4.23 9.76 -14.31
N LYS A 154 5.50 9.40 -14.33
CA LYS A 154 5.98 8.08 -13.93
C LYS A 154 7.04 8.26 -12.86
N THR A 155 6.90 7.57 -11.72
CA THR A 155 7.88 7.71 -10.62
C THR A 155 9.27 7.22 -11.00
N MET A 156 9.40 6.38 -12.03
CA MET A 156 10.66 5.90 -12.58
C MET A 156 11.33 6.85 -13.59
N ASP A 157 10.68 7.97 -13.92
CA ASP A 157 11.30 8.95 -14.82
C ASP A 157 12.46 9.65 -14.10
N PRO A 158 13.64 9.80 -14.76
CA PRO A 158 14.81 10.41 -14.11
C PRO A 158 14.56 11.81 -13.54
N GLY A 159 13.68 12.58 -14.17
CA GLY A 159 13.26 13.89 -13.67
C GLY A 159 12.47 13.81 -12.37
N PHE A 160 11.62 12.80 -12.22
CA PHE A 160 10.84 12.55 -11.02
C PHE A 160 11.75 12.08 -9.87
N GLU A 161 12.59 11.08 -10.12
CA GLU A 161 13.58 10.59 -9.14
C GLU A 161 14.50 11.71 -8.65
N ALA A 162 14.95 12.58 -9.54
CA ALA A 162 15.79 13.72 -9.18
C ALA A 162 15.05 14.70 -8.22
N GLN A 163 13.74 14.89 -8.38
CA GLN A 163 12.95 15.72 -7.48
C GLN A 163 12.76 15.07 -6.12
N GLU A 164 12.54 13.76 -6.06
CA GLU A 164 12.47 13.02 -4.79
C GLU A 164 13.76 13.19 -3.98
N VAL A 165 14.92 13.00 -4.63
CA VAL A 165 16.24 13.22 -3.99
C VAL A 165 16.40 14.66 -3.51
N ARG A 166 15.95 15.66 -4.28
CA ARG A 166 16.01 17.08 -3.86
C ARG A 166 15.12 17.36 -2.66
N VAL A 167 13.90 16.80 -2.63
CA VAL A 167 12.98 16.95 -1.50
C VAL A 167 13.57 16.29 -0.24
N PHE A 168 14.08 15.06 -0.37
CA PHE A 168 14.77 14.36 0.72
C PHE A 168 15.93 15.21 1.27
N GLY A 169 16.78 15.76 0.39
CA GLY A 169 17.90 16.61 0.79
C GLY A 169 17.45 17.88 1.55
N ARG A 170 16.36 18.53 1.12
CA ARG A 170 15.78 19.68 1.84
C ARG A 170 15.24 19.30 3.21
N MET A 171 14.56 18.15 3.31
CA MET A 171 14.06 17.63 4.60
C MET A 171 15.22 17.36 5.57
N TYR A 172 16.31 16.78 5.07
CA TYR A 172 17.53 16.56 5.86
C TYR A 172 18.13 17.88 6.34
N GLN A 173 18.29 18.87 5.45
CA GLN A 173 18.82 20.20 5.80
C GLN A 173 17.96 20.94 6.84
N ASN A 174 16.65 20.72 6.81
CA ASN A 174 15.71 21.28 7.78
C ASN A 174 15.62 20.47 9.10
N GLY A 175 16.43 19.43 9.28
CA GLY A 175 16.47 18.61 10.49
C GLY A 175 15.32 17.63 10.67
N HIS A 176 14.51 17.39 9.64
CA HIS A 176 13.40 16.45 9.71
C HIS A 176 13.83 14.99 9.53
N ILE A 177 15.03 14.75 8.99
CA ILE A 177 15.57 13.42 8.73
C ILE A 177 16.89 13.27 9.48
N TYR A 178 17.02 12.18 10.22
CA TYR A 178 18.24 11.81 10.93
C TYR A 178 18.46 10.30 10.89
N LYS A 179 19.70 9.87 11.02
CA LYS A 179 20.03 8.44 11.11
C LYS A 179 19.82 7.96 12.55
N GLY A 180 19.04 6.90 12.71
CA GLY A 180 18.76 6.28 13.99
C GLY A 180 18.58 4.78 13.86
N LEU A 181 18.55 4.07 15.02
CA LEU A 181 18.21 2.67 15.09
C LEU A 181 16.76 2.55 15.60
N LYS A 182 15.94 1.82 14.87
CA LYS A 182 14.56 1.52 15.22
C LYS A 182 14.25 0.07 14.86
N PRO A 183 13.60 -0.72 15.74
CA PRO A 183 13.07 -2.01 15.36
C PRO A 183 12.05 -1.83 14.23
N VAL A 184 12.19 -2.66 13.20
CA VAL A 184 11.27 -2.68 12.04
C VAL A 184 10.79 -4.09 11.78
N TYR A 185 9.60 -4.22 11.19
CA TYR A 185 9.14 -5.51 10.70
C TYR A 185 9.96 -5.92 9.48
N TRP A 186 10.26 -7.19 9.40
CA TRP A 186 11.09 -7.76 8.34
C TRP A 186 10.44 -9.00 7.75
N CYS A 187 10.31 -9.05 6.43
CA CYS A 187 9.89 -10.25 5.72
C CYS A 187 11.12 -11.10 5.33
N PRO A 188 11.32 -12.28 5.93
CA PRO A 188 12.45 -13.13 5.57
C PRO A 188 12.31 -13.82 4.21
N HIS A 189 11.11 -13.85 3.64
CA HIS A 189 10.85 -14.40 2.30
C HIS A 189 11.27 -13.42 1.21
N ASP A 190 10.82 -12.16 1.34
CA ASP A 190 11.11 -11.11 0.37
C ASP A 190 12.41 -10.34 0.70
N GLU A 191 13.02 -10.65 1.84
CA GLU A 191 14.30 -10.07 2.32
C GLU A 191 14.24 -8.53 2.37
N THR A 192 13.12 -7.98 2.89
CA THR A 192 12.88 -6.55 2.97
C THR A 192 12.22 -6.12 4.27
N ALA A 193 12.41 -4.87 4.66
CA ALA A 193 11.62 -4.22 5.71
C ALA A 193 10.19 -3.99 5.23
N LEU A 194 9.24 -4.02 6.15
CA LEU A 194 7.82 -3.78 5.87
C LEU A 194 7.37 -2.49 6.53
N ALA A 195 6.55 -1.72 5.82
CA ALA A 195 5.77 -0.66 6.41
C ALA A 195 4.61 -1.24 7.24
N GLU A 196 4.13 -0.49 8.23
CA GLU A 196 3.04 -0.96 9.10
C GLU A 196 1.77 -1.33 8.33
N ALA A 197 1.47 -0.59 7.25
CA ALA A 197 0.32 -0.86 6.38
C ALA A 197 0.45 -2.15 5.53
N GLU A 198 1.64 -2.73 5.44
CA GLU A 198 1.92 -3.94 4.67
C GLU A 198 1.87 -5.21 5.55
N ILE A 199 1.62 -5.04 6.86
CA ILE A 199 1.63 -6.13 7.82
C ILE A 199 0.24 -6.75 7.90
N GLU A 200 0.18 -8.06 7.70
CA GLU A 200 -1.02 -8.87 7.90
C GLU A 200 -0.87 -9.71 9.17
N TYR A 201 -1.81 -9.53 10.10
CA TYR A 201 -1.86 -10.30 11.34
C TYR A 201 -2.74 -11.54 11.17
N LYS A 202 -2.26 -12.66 11.67
CA LYS A 202 -3.02 -13.91 11.72
C LYS A 202 -2.64 -14.69 12.97
N ASP A 203 -3.52 -15.61 13.38
CA ASP A 203 -3.21 -16.56 14.44
C ASP A 203 -2.11 -17.51 13.96
N ASP A 204 -1.03 -17.57 14.73
CA ASP A 204 0.13 -18.44 14.47
C ASP A 204 0.47 -19.24 15.72
N PRO A 205 0.32 -20.59 15.70
CA PRO A 205 0.65 -21.41 16.86
C PRO A 205 2.14 -21.36 17.14
N CYS A 206 2.51 -20.95 18.33
CA CYS A 206 3.90 -20.91 18.78
C CYS A 206 4.11 -21.65 20.10
N THR A 207 5.32 -22.17 20.26
CA THR A 207 5.74 -22.79 21.54
C THR A 207 6.09 -21.69 22.54
N THR A 208 5.47 -21.76 23.71
CA THR A 208 5.77 -20.86 24.83
C THR A 208 6.49 -21.63 25.93
N VAL A 209 7.34 -20.96 26.69
CA VAL A 209 8.04 -21.56 27.80
C VAL A 209 7.96 -20.69 29.06
N TYR A 210 7.87 -21.33 30.20
CA TYR A 210 8.07 -20.72 31.50
C TYR A 210 9.47 -21.11 31.99
N VAL A 211 10.25 -20.12 32.39
CA VAL A 211 11.62 -20.31 32.86
C VAL A 211 11.74 -19.80 34.27
N LYS A 212 12.28 -20.61 35.17
CA LYS A 212 12.55 -20.23 36.55
C LYS A 212 14.00 -19.81 36.73
N PHE A 213 14.22 -18.68 37.38
CA PHE A 213 15.52 -18.15 37.74
C PHE A 213 15.68 -18.18 39.25
N PRO A 214 16.73 -18.76 39.81
CA PRO A 214 16.90 -18.83 41.26
C PRO A 214 17.11 -17.44 41.87
N MET A 215 16.53 -17.23 43.02
CA MET A 215 16.80 -16.05 43.85
C MET A 215 18.16 -16.22 44.50
N HIS A 216 19.06 -15.25 44.32
CA HIS A 216 20.37 -15.26 44.97
C HIS A 216 20.40 -14.43 46.23
N ASP A 217 19.84 -13.21 46.18
CA ASP A 217 19.84 -12.25 47.27
C ASP A 217 18.61 -11.38 47.15
N ASP A 218 17.85 -11.24 48.23
CA ASP A 218 16.66 -10.39 48.30
C ASP A 218 16.94 -9.10 49.12
N GLN A 219 18.18 -8.88 49.51
CA GLN A 219 18.59 -7.77 50.37
C GLN A 219 17.77 -7.70 51.68
N GLY A 220 17.39 -8.85 52.23
CA GLY A 220 16.60 -8.96 53.44
C GLY A 220 15.10 -8.64 53.35
N LYS A 221 14.58 -8.43 52.13
CA LYS A 221 13.17 -8.05 51.90
C LYS A 221 12.22 -9.20 52.02
N LEU A 222 12.65 -10.43 51.78
CA LEU A 222 11.86 -11.64 51.81
C LEU A 222 12.40 -12.64 52.86
N GLY A 223 13.02 -12.16 53.96
CA GLY A 223 13.77 -12.92 54.94
C GLY A 223 13.01 -14.04 55.69
N HIS A 224 11.69 -14.15 55.49
CA HIS A 224 10.85 -15.22 55.98
C HIS A 224 10.72 -16.43 55.03
N LEU A 225 11.31 -16.33 53.81
CA LEU A 225 11.24 -17.36 52.80
C LEU A 225 12.60 -18.08 52.65
N ASP A 226 12.53 -19.37 52.33
CA ASP A 226 13.72 -20.18 52.02
C ASP A 226 14.22 -19.88 50.61
N HIS A 227 15.26 -19.05 50.49
CA HIS A 227 15.82 -18.64 49.22
C HIS A 227 16.40 -19.79 48.39
N SER A 228 16.78 -20.88 49.01
CA SER A 228 17.33 -22.06 48.30
C SER A 228 16.26 -22.72 47.39
N LYS A 229 15.01 -22.40 47.60
CA LYS A 229 13.86 -22.92 46.86
C LYS A 229 12.98 -21.83 46.29
N LEU A 230 13.47 -20.60 46.21
CA LEU A 230 12.73 -19.44 45.71
C LEU A 230 13.21 -19.03 44.31
N TYR A 231 12.27 -18.91 43.39
CA TYR A 231 12.56 -18.63 41.98
C TYR A 231 11.64 -17.53 41.46
N PHE A 232 12.18 -16.64 40.58
CA PHE A 232 11.36 -15.85 39.69
C PHE A 232 10.95 -16.68 38.48
N VAL A 233 9.73 -16.55 38.04
CA VAL A 233 9.22 -17.19 36.84
C VAL A 233 8.95 -16.13 35.77
N ILE A 234 9.54 -16.33 34.60
CA ILE A 234 9.23 -15.54 33.41
C ILE A 234 8.53 -16.42 32.39
N TRP A 235 7.78 -15.78 31.51
CA TRP A 235 7.14 -16.40 30.36
C TRP A 235 7.63 -15.73 29.08
N THR A 236 7.91 -16.55 28.06
CA THR A 236 8.31 -16.03 26.73
C THR A 236 7.86 -16.95 25.61
N THR A 237 7.57 -16.34 24.45
CA THR A 237 7.46 -17.03 23.16
C THR A 237 8.79 -17.05 22.41
N THR A 238 9.77 -16.26 22.85
CA THR A 238 11.02 -15.95 22.12
C THR A 238 12.20 -16.65 22.80
N VAL A 239 12.20 -17.99 22.73
CA VAL A 239 13.13 -18.83 23.48
C VAL A 239 14.61 -18.60 23.14
N TRP A 240 14.93 -18.14 21.93
CA TRP A 240 16.29 -17.86 21.49
C TRP A 240 16.92 -16.63 22.14
N THR A 241 16.16 -15.82 22.88
CA THR A 241 16.70 -14.69 23.65
C THR A 241 17.23 -15.09 25.02
N LEU A 242 16.88 -16.27 25.53
CA LEU A 242 17.28 -16.73 26.86
C LEU A 242 18.81 -16.79 27.08
N PRO A 243 19.65 -17.21 26.09
CA PRO A 243 21.10 -17.19 26.30
C PRO A 243 21.69 -15.78 26.54
N GLY A 244 21.01 -14.73 26.11
CA GLY A 244 21.40 -13.34 26.31
C GLY A 244 20.75 -12.66 27.52
N ASN A 245 20.02 -13.41 28.37
CA ASN A 245 19.30 -12.84 29.51
C ASN A 245 20.27 -12.37 30.60
N LEU A 246 20.22 -11.11 30.98
CA LEU A 246 21.08 -10.50 31.98
C LEU A 246 20.34 -10.18 33.29
N ALA A 247 19.03 -9.90 33.23
CA ALA A 247 18.24 -9.48 34.37
C ALA A 247 16.75 -9.73 34.15
N ILE A 248 15.99 -9.68 35.24
CA ILE A 248 14.52 -9.68 35.23
C ILE A 248 14.05 -8.30 35.65
N ALA A 249 13.25 -7.64 34.80
CA ALA A 249 12.63 -6.37 35.15
C ALA A 249 11.25 -6.63 35.77
N LEU A 250 10.99 -5.96 36.89
CA LEU A 250 9.71 -6.01 37.60
C LEU A 250 9.03 -4.65 37.52
N HIS A 251 7.73 -4.60 37.46
CA HIS A 251 6.97 -3.36 37.54
C HIS A 251 6.89 -2.90 38.98
N PRO A 252 7.27 -1.67 39.35
CA PRO A 252 7.39 -1.23 40.72
C PRO A 252 6.03 -1.12 41.46
N ASP A 253 4.95 -0.87 40.71
CA ASP A 253 3.61 -0.62 41.24
C ASP A 253 2.70 -1.86 41.19
N GLU A 254 3.22 -3.01 40.73
CA GLU A 254 2.46 -4.27 40.66
C GLU A 254 2.77 -5.19 41.83
N SER A 255 1.77 -6.02 42.18
CA SER A 255 1.91 -7.02 43.24
C SER A 255 2.26 -8.37 42.65
N TYR A 256 3.32 -8.98 43.13
CA TYR A 256 3.75 -10.30 42.72
C TYR A 256 3.43 -11.33 43.81
N ALA A 257 2.81 -12.44 43.41
CA ALA A 257 2.46 -13.53 44.33
C ALA A 257 3.63 -14.49 44.53
N VAL A 258 3.79 -14.99 45.75
CA VAL A 258 4.67 -16.14 46.03
C VAL A 258 3.81 -17.39 46.13
N VAL A 259 3.96 -18.30 45.17
CA VAL A 259 3.20 -19.54 45.06
C VAL A 259 4.05 -20.73 45.46
N LYS A 260 3.60 -21.53 46.41
CA LYS A 260 4.26 -22.77 46.83
C LYS A 260 3.79 -23.94 45.96
N ALA A 261 4.71 -24.60 45.32
CA ALA A 261 4.44 -25.79 44.50
C ALA A 261 4.46 -27.09 45.34
N PRO A 262 3.84 -28.17 44.85
CA PRO A 262 3.85 -29.48 45.55
C PRO A 262 5.23 -30.07 45.78
N ASN A 263 6.23 -29.74 44.97
CA ASN A 263 7.64 -30.15 45.12
C ASN A 263 8.39 -29.33 46.18
N GLY A 264 7.74 -28.40 46.86
CA GLY A 264 8.28 -27.55 47.92
C GLY A 264 9.02 -26.31 47.39
N GLU A 265 9.13 -26.10 46.08
CA GLU A 265 9.65 -24.87 45.50
C GLU A 265 8.64 -23.73 45.64
N MET A 266 9.14 -22.50 45.63
CA MET A 266 8.33 -21.27 45.67
C MET A 266 8.64 -20.44 44.43
N TYR A 267 7.59 -19.94 43.80
CA TYR A 267 7.67 -19.15 42.58
C TYR A 267 7.10 -17.74 42.81
N ILE A 268 7.86 -16.75 42.41
CA ILE A 268 7.42 -15.34 42.32
C ILE A 268 6.92 -15.09 40.91
N MET A 269 5.65 -14.74 40.77
CA MET A 269 5.00 -14.49 39.48
C MET A 269 3.91 -13.41 39.57
#